data_7912b3418fe38cd8c68147ae80b15b26
#
_entry.id   7912b3418fe38cd8c68147ae80b15b26
#
_cell.length_a   1.000
_cell.length_b   1.000
_cell.length_c   1.000
_cell.angle_alpha   90.00
_cell.angle_beta   90.00
_cell.angle_gamma   90.00
#
_symmetry.space_group_name_H-M   'P 1'
#
loop_
_entity.id
_entity.type
_entity.pdbx_description
1 polymer ?
#
loop_
_entity_poly.entity_id
_entity_poly.type
_entity_poly.pdbx_seq_one_letter_code
_entity_poly.pdbx_strand_id
1 'polypeptide(L)'
;MTTISGRSWLGCAGSGGKEADMDVFQAIEKRQSIRGFLSHPVSRGILSQVLAAGQKAPSAMNSQPWEFVVASGRALDDIKRDNAACFRSGEKPAPEFEAGAWPRESRYRRNQVALAKQLFEAMGIAHEDREARNSWAERGFRLFDAPAAIFLCVDSSLSECGPLMDLGAAMQTICLASVSLGLGTCIATQGVSYPGVIRKHTGLPQDKRLLLAIAVGYPDWSFPANRVVTEREDLEAVTSWVDVPEQE
;
A
#
# COMPACT_ATOMS: atom_id res chain seq x y z
N MET A 1 28.67 30.51 15.40
CA MET A 1 28.60 30.57 13.93
C MET A 1 29.27 29.31 13.39
N THR A 2 28.48 28.29 13.09
CA THR A 2 28.99 27.03 12.53
C THR A 2 28.17 26.74 11.28
N THR A 3 28.79 26.90 10.16
CA THR A 3 28.26 26.75 8.82
C THR A 3 27.93 25.27 8.56
N ILE A 4 26.65 24.95 8.33
CA ILE A 4 26.21 23.63 7.87
C ILE A 4 26.43 23.56 6.35
N SER A 5 27.43 22.78 5.93
CA SER A 5 27.70 22.51 4.53
C SER A 5 26.61 21.62 3.92
N GLY A 6 25.93 22.13 2.88
CA GLY A 6 24.99 21.38 2.08
C GLY A 6 25.69 20.23 1.34
N ARG A 7 25.28 18.99 1.61
CA ARG A 7 25.67 17.84 0.80
C ARG A 7 24.74 17.75 -0.41
N SER A 8 25.29 17.97 -1.59
CA SER A 8 24.63 17.76 -2.88
C SER A 8 24.36 16.26 -3.10
N TRP A 9 23.13 15.93 -3.46
CA TRP A 9 22.70 14.57 -3.83
C TRP A 9 22.83 14.33 -5.34
N LEU A 10 23.97 14.67 -5.92
CA LEU A 10 24.26 14.36 -7.32
C LEU A 10 25.52 13.50 -7.39
N GLY A 11 25.34 12.22 -7.74
CA GLY A 11 26.48 11.41 -8.16
C GLY A 11 26.32 9.92 -7.93
N CYS A 12 25.59 9.24 -8.84
CA CYS A 12 25.96 7.92 -9.37
C CYS A 12 25.19 7.73 -10.68
N ALA A 13 25.71 8.30 -11.76
CA ALA A 13 25.21 8.06 -13.11
C ALA A 13 25.88 6.78 -13.64
N GLY A 14 25.13 5.67 -13.64
CA GLY A 14 25.36 4.53 -14.52
C GLY A 14 24.71 4.82 -15.88
N SER A 15 25.49 4.71 -16.95
CA SER A 15 25.10 4.92 -18.34
C SER A 15 24.01 3.94 -18.81
N GLY A 16 22.79 4.40 -18.89
CA GLY A 16 21.65 3.75 -19.50
C GLY A 16 20.57 4.80 -19.73
N GLY A 17 19.98 4.86 -20.92
CA GLY A 17 19.13 5.92 -21.44
C GLY A 17 18.24 6.59 -20.39
N LYS A 18 18.23 7.93 -20.39
CA LYS A 18 17.37 8.74 -19.53
C LYS A 18 15.90 8.43 -19.86
N GLU A 19 15.25 7.56 -19.10
CA GLU A 19 13.81 7.70 -18.91
C GLU A 19 13.58 9.09 -18.33
N ALA A 20 12.66 9.86 -18.93
CA ALA A 20 12.33 11.19 -18.45
C ALA A 20 11.94 11.11 -16.99
N ASP A 21 12.54 11.94 -16.12
CA ASP A 21 12.19 12.03 -14.70
C ASP A 21 10.69 12.22 -14.59
N MET A 22 10.01 11.24 -13.96
CA MET A 22 8.57 11.29 -13.73
C MET A 22 8.26 12.39 -12.72
N ASP A 23 7.44 13.37 -13.10
CA ASP A 23 6.99 14.40 -12.18
C ASP A 23 5.95 13.89 -11.18
N VAL A 24 5.65 14.70 -10.16
CA VAL A 24 4.73 14.30 -9.08
C VAL A 24 3.30 14.07 -9.57
N PHE A 25 2.81 14.85 -10.54
CA PHE A 25 1.46 14.70 -11.09
C PHE A 25 1.35 13.41 -11.90
N GLN A 26 2.36 13.08 -12.69
CA GLN A 26 2.45 11.82 -13.41
C GLN A 26 2.48 10.62 -12.47
N ALA A 27 3.20 10.72 -11.35
CA ALA A 27 3.24 9.66 -10.34
C ALA A 27 1.87 9.47 -9.67
N ILE A 28 1.16 10.57 -9.35
CA ILE A 28 -0.19 10.55 -8.78
C ILE A 28 -1.17 9.89 -9.76
N GLU A 29 -1.10 10.23 -11.03
CA GLU A 29 -1.99 9.73 -12.07
C GLU A 29 -1.77 8.24 -12.36
N LYS A 30 -0.50 7.82 -12.44
CA LYS A 30 -0.12 6.41 -12.71
C LYS A 30 -0.29 5.49 -11.50
N ARG A 31 -0.27 6.04 -10.27
CA ARG A 31 -0.40 5.22 -9.07
C ARG A 31 -1.77 4.53 -9.03
N GLN A 32 -1.76 3.24 -9.06
CA GLN A 32 -2.94 2.40 -8.88
C GLN A 32 -2.62 1.17 -8.00
N SER A 33 -3.64 0.46 -7.54
CA SER A 33 -3.45 -0.78 -6.78
C SER A 33 -3.14 -1.95 -7.71
N ILE A 34 -1.91 -2.42 -7.68
CA ILE A 34 -1.42 -3.57 -8.45
C ILE A 34 -1.72 -4.86 -7.70
N ARG A 35 -2.39 -5.80 -8.34
CA ARG A 35 -2.86 -7.06 -7.75
C ARG A 35 -2.30 -8.31 -8.44
N GLY A 36 -1.39 -8.12 -9.39
CA GLY A 36 -0.60 -9.14 -10.05
C GLY A 36 0.81 -8.59 -10.25
N PHE A 37 1.82 -9.34 -9.83
CA PHE A 37 3.22 -8.93 -9.89
C PHE A 37 4.05 -9.97 -10.63
N LEU A 38 5.11 -9.51 -11.29
CA LEU A 38 6.16 -10.37 -11.79
C LEU A 38 6.94 -10.97 -10.61
N SER A 39 7.52 -12.15 -10.80
CA SER A 39 8.30 -12.85 -9.77
C SER A 39 9.68 -12.23 -9.51
N HIS A 40 10.04 -11.18 -10.23
CA HIS A 40 11.35 -10.53 -10.10
C HIS A 40 11.51 -9.92 -8.70
N PRO A 41 12.60 -10.23 -7.98
CA PRO A 41 12.84 -9.67 -6.65
C PRO A 41 13.09 -8.16 -6.73
N VAL A 42 12.58 -7.42 -5.74
CA VAL A 42 12.92 -6.01 -5.58
C VAL A 42 14.17 -5.90 -4.71
N SER A 43 15.21 -5.24 -5.21
CA SER A 43 16.46 -5.13 -4.48
C SER A 43 16.31 -4.28 -3.21
N ARG A 44 17.14 -4.57 -2.19
CA ARG A 44 17.20 -3.76 -0.96
C ARG A 44 17.52 -2.29 -1.26
N GLY A 45 18.34 -2.01 -2.26
CA GLY A 45 18.69 -0.63 -2.66
C GLY A 45 17.47 0.16 -3.13
N ILE A 46 16.61 -0.45 -3.96
CA ILE A 46 15.35 0.17 -4.42
C ILE A 46 14.36 0.34 -3.25
N LEU A 47 14.18 -0.69 -2.43
CA LEU A 47 13.32 -0.60 -1.26
C LEU A 47 13.79 0.47 -0.28
N SER A 48 15.11 0.62 -0.10
CA SER A 48 15.67 1.69 0.74
C SER A 48 15.39 3.09 0.18
N GLN A 49 15.43 3.28 -1.14
CA GLN A 49 15.06 4.56 -1.77
C GLN A 49 13.57 4.88 -1.54
N VAL A 50 12.70 3.89 -1.73
CA VAL A 50 11.26 4.02 -1.48
C VAL A 50 10.99 4.41 -0.03
N LEU A 51 11.63 3.76 0.94
CA LEU A 51 11.48 4.05 2.36
C LEU A 51 12.05 5.41 2.75
N ALA A 52 13.20 5.78 2.19
CA ALA A 52 13.80 7.10 2.41
C ALA A 52 12.89 8.23 1.91
N ALA A 53 12.17 8.01 0.80
CA ALA A 53 11.12 8.94 0.36
C ALA A 53 9.94 8.95 1.34
N GLY A 54 9.47 7.79 1.80
CA GLY A 54 8.40 7.68 2.79
C GLY A 54 8.68 8.44 4.09
N GLN A 55 9.93 8.43 4.55
CA GLN A 55 10.38 9.20 5.72
C GLN A 55 10.36 10.73 5.53
N LYS A 56 10.16 11.23 4.30
CA LYS A 56 9.99 12.67 4.02
C LYS A 56 8.54 13.13 4.18
N ALA A 57 7.62 12.22 4.46
CA ALA A 57 6.25 12.60 4.77
C ALA A 57 6.19 13.57 5.96
N PRO A 58 5.23 14.50 5.99
CA PRO A 58 5.00 15.31 7.18
C PRO A 58 4.42 14.47 8.31
N SER A 59 4.67 14.90 9.53
CA SER A 59 4.02 14.36 10.74
C SER A 59 3.76 15.46 11.76
N ALA A 60 2.77 15.27 12.62
CA ALA A 60 2.42 16.23 13.65
C ALA A 60 3.64 16.54 14.52
N MET A 61 4.04 17.81 14.59
CA MET A 61 5.22 18.29 15.31
C MET A 61 6.52 17.53 14.99
N ASN A 62 6.61 16.97 13.79
CA ASN A 62 7.74 16.13 13.35
C ASN A 62 7.95 14.89 14.22
N SER A 63 6.87 14.32 14.75
CA SER A 63 6.89 13.15 15.63
C SER A 63 7.38 11.87 14.97
N GLN A 64 7.22 11.74 13.65
CA GLN A 64 7.69 10.62 12.82
C GLN A 64 7.33 9.24 13.42
N PRO A 65 6.02 8.98 13.67
CA PRO A 65 5.58 7.82 14.44
C PRO A 65 5.66 6.48 13.70
N TRP A 66 6.00 6.52 12.42
CA TRP A 66 6.07 5.34 11.56
C TRP A 66 7.29 4.48 11.84
N GLU A 67 7.05 3.18 11.87
CA GLU A 67 8.09 2.17 11.79
C GLU A 67 7.78 1.24 10.61
N PHE A 68 8.82 0.73 9.97
CA PHE A 68 8.67 -0.11 8.78
C PHE A 68 9.33 -1.46 9.01
N VAL A 69 8.58 -2.54 8.74
CA VAL A 69 9.14 -3.88 8.60
C VAL A 69 9.07 -4.28 7.15
N VAL A 70 10.19 -4.65 6.57
CA VAL A 70 10.28 -5.08 5.17
C VAL A 70 10.52 -6.58 5.13
N ALA A 71 9.66 -7.29 4.41
CA ALA A 71 9.82 -8.72 4.18
C ALA A 71 9.90 -9.04 2.67
N SER A 72 10.76 -9.99 2.33
CA SER A 72 10.91 -10.57 0.99
C SER A 72 11.44 -11.99 1.09
N GLY A 73 11.48 -12.72 -0.03
CA GLY A 73 11.99 -14.09 -0.07
C GLY A 73 11.29 -15.01 0.94
N ARG A 74 12.05 -15.91 1.57
CA ARG A 74 11.49 -16.97 2.44
C ARG A 74 10.59 -16.43 3.56
N ALA A 75 10.97 -15.36 4.23
CA ALA A 75 10.14 -14.80 5.31
C ALA A 75 8.78 -14.35 4.80
N LEU A 76 8.73 -13.69 3.64
CA LEU A 76 7.48 -13.26 3.02
C LEU A 76 6.66 -14.46 2.50
N ASP A 77 7.31 -15.46 1.94
CA ASP A 77 6.62 -16.66 1.45
C ASP A 77 6.01 -17.46 2.61
N ASP A 78 6.68 -17.53 3.75
CA ASP A 78 6.15 -18.13 4.97
C ASP A 78 4.95 -17.32 5.52
N ILE A 79 5.00 -15.98 5.50
CA ILE A 79 3.87 -15.10 5.86
C ILE A 79 2.67 -15.35 4.94
N LYS A 80 2.86 -15.36 3.63
CA LYS A 80 1.79 -15.61 2.65
C LYS A 80 1.13 -16.96 2.88
N ARG A 81 1.94 -18.02 3.07
CA ARG A 81 1.46 -19.38 3.33
C ARG A 81 0.64 -19.46 4.60
N ASP A 82 1.16 -18.91 5.69
CA ASP A 82 0.51 -19.01 7.00
C ASP A 82 -0.75 -18.13 7.07
N ASN A 83 -0.74 -16.92 6.49
CA ASN A 83 -1.96 -16.10 6.34
C ASN A 83 -3.05 -16.81 5.52
N ALA A 84 -2.68 -17.44 4.40
CA ALA A 84 -3.62 -18.22 3.61
C ALA A 84 -4.16 -19.44 4.36
N ALA A 85 -3.34 -20.09 5.19
CA ALA A 85 -3.78 -21.20 6.04
C ALA A 85 -4.80 -20.73 7.08
N CYS A 86 -4.57 -19.62 7.77
CA CYS A 86 -5.53 -19.03 8.71
C CYS A 86 -6.85 -18.69 8.00
N PHE A 87 -6.80 -18.08 6.82
CA PHE A 87 -8.00 -17.76 6.04
C PHE A 87 -8.78 -19.02 5.66
N ARG A 88 -8.11 -20.07 5.14
CA ARG A 88 -8.76 -21.34 4.75
C ARG A 88 -9.33 -22.13 5.91
N SER A 89 -8.71 -22.05 7.09
CA SER A 89 -9.23 -22.69 8.30
C SER A 89 -10.46 -22.00 8.89
N GLY A 90 -10.82 -20.81 8.37
CA GLY A 90 -11.90 -19.99 8.93
C GLY A 90 -11.51 -19.28 10.22
N GLU A 91 -10.23 -19.15 10.53
CA GLU A 91 -9.76 -18.37 11.66
C GLU A 91 -10.26 -16.93 11.57
N LYS A 92 -10.83 -16.41 12.65
CA LYS A 92 -11.37 -15.06 12.67
C LYS A 92 -10.24 -14.04 12.58
N PRO A 93 -10.27 -13.14 11.57
CA PRO A 93 -9.30 -12.04 11.51
C PRO A 93 -9.35 -11.19 12.79
N ALA A 94 -8.17 -10.79 13.26
CA ALA A 94 -8.00 -9.95 14.45
C ALA A 94 -6.98 -8.83 14.17
N PRO A 95 -7.24 -7.95 13.18
CA PRO A 95 -6.34 -6.84 12.87
C PRO A 95 -6.23 -5.89 14.06
N GLU A 96 -5.10 -5.28 14.25
CA GLU A 96 -4.84 -4.34 15.36
C GLU A 96 -5.45 -2.95 15.12
N PHE A 97 -5.84 -2.67 13.87
CA PHE A 97 -6.65 -1.51 13.48
C PHE A 97 -7.78 -1.97 12.58
N GLU A 98 -9.00 -1.62 12.94
CA GLU A 98 -10.15 -1.95 12.11
C GLU A 98 -10.29 -0.98 10.93
N ALA A 99 -10.37 -1.52 9.73
CA ALA A 99 -10.71 -0.76 8.53
C ALA A 99 -12.21 -0.50 8.47
N GLY A 100 -12.79 0.25 9.30
CA GLY A 100 -14.20 0.60 9.43
C GLY A 100 -15.23 -0.03 8.47
N ALA A 101 -16.47 -0.15 8.89
CA ALA A 101 -17.57 -0.59 8.04
C ALA A 101 -18.27 0.63 7.40
N TRP A 102 -18.59 0.54 6.11
CA TRP A 102 -19.31 1.58 5.41
C TRP A 102 -20.83 1.38 5.52
N PRO A 103 -21.62 2.40 5.85
CA PRO A 103 -23.09 2.30 5.88
C PRO A 103 -23.63 1.79 4.53
N ARG A 104 -24.62 0.89 4.59
CA ARG A 104 -25.11 0.16 3.39
C ARG A 104 -25.54 1.08 2.24
N GLU A 105 -26.21 2.19 2.53
CA GLU A 105 -26.76 3.11 1.54
C GLU A 105 -25.82 4.29 1.22
N SER A 106 -24.60 4.29 1.76
CA SER A 106 -23.63 5.35 1.55
C SER A 106 -22.98 5.31 0.17
N ARG A 107 -22.51 6.46 -0.31
CA ARG A 107 -21.65 6.54 -1.50
C ARG A 107 -20.39 5.68 -1.33
N TYR A 108 -19.82 5.62 -0.14
CA TYR A 108 -18.64 4.82 0.17
C TYR A 108 -18.85 3.33 -0.12
N ARG A 109 -20.01 2.80 0.27
CA ARG A 109 -20.38 1.41 -0.02
C ARG A 109 -20.64 1.21 -1.52
N ARG A 110 -21.27 2.16 -2.21
CA ARG A 110 -21.46 2.06 -3.67
C ARG A 110 -20.13 1.97 -4.41
N ASN A 111 -19.16 2.81 -4.08
CA ASN A 111 -17.82 2.81 -4.69
C ASN A 111 -17.10 1.49 -4.42
N GLN A 112 -17.19 0.97 -3.20
CA GLN A 112 -16.62 -0.34 -2.85
C GLN A 112 -17.23 -1.48 -3.68
N VAL A 113 -18.56 -1.49 -3.85
CA VAL A 113 -19.26 -2.51 -4.65
C VAL A 113 -18.94 -2.37 -6.13
N ALA A 114 -18.85 -1.15 -6.65
CA ALA A 114 -18.49 -0.89 -8.04
C ALA A 114 -17.08 -1.43 -8.34
N LEU A 115 -16.11 -1.15 -7.48
CA LEU A 115 -14.76 -1.71 -7.62
C LEU A 115 -14.76 -3.25 -7.57
N ALA A 116 -15.51 -3.86 -6.65
CA ALA A 116 -15.57 -5.31 -6.55
C ALA A 116 -16.14 -5.95 -7.83
N LYS A 117 -17.18 -5.34 -8.42
CA LYS A 117 -17.76 -5.79 -9.70
C LYS A 117 -16.74 -5.71 -10.84
N GLN A 118 -16.06 -4.58 -11.00
CA GLN A 118 -15.03 -4.39 -12.01
C GLN A 118 -13.90 -5.43 -11.89
N LEU A 119 -13.46 -5.72 -10.66
CA LEU A 119 -12.40 -6.70 -10.42
C LEU A 119 -12.87 -8.12 -10.74
N PHE A 120 -14.10 -8.51 -10.35
CA PHE A 120 -14.64 -9.82 -10.67
C PHE A 120 -14.86 -10.00 -12.17
N GLU A 121 -15.37 -8.98 -12.86
CA GLU A 121 -15.52 -8.98 -14.30
C GLU A 121 -14.17 -9.13 -15.01
N ALA A 122 -13.18 -8.32 -14.64
CA ALA A 122 -11.84 -8.41 -15.21
C ALA A 122 -11.17 -9.77 -14.99
N MET A 123 -11.47 -10.43 -13.87
CA MET A 123 -10.94 -11.75 -13.52
C MET A 123 -11.80 -12.91 -14.02
N GLY A 124 -12.92 -12.64 -14.70
CA GLY A 124 -13.85 -13.68 -15.16
C GLY A 124 -14.53 -14.44 -14.02
N ILE A 125 -14.71 -13.80 -12.85
CA ILE A 125 -15.33 -14.43 -11.66
C ILE A 125 -16.83 -14.16 -11.68
N ALA A 126 -17.63 -15.21 -11.89
CA ALA A 126 -19.07 -15.11 -11.84
C ALA A 126 -19.58 -14.84 -10.40
N HIS A 127 -20.74 -14.15 -10.30
CA HIS A 127 -21.32 -13.78 -9.00
C HIS A 127 -21.63 -15.01 -8.14
N GLU A 128 -22.06 -16.09 -8.76
CA GLU A 128 -22.46 -17.36 -8.13
C GLU A 128 -21.25 -18.24 -7.77
N ASP A 129 -20.10 -18.00 -8.40
CA ASP A 129 -18.89 -18.78 -8.19
C ASP A 129 -18.21 -18.42 -6.84
N ARG A 130 -18.65 -19.11 -5.80
CA ARG A 130 -18.13 -18.91 -4.44
C ARG A 130 -16.66 -19.33 -4.32
N GLU A 131 -16.25 -20.36 -5.03
CA GLU A 131 -14.89 -20.87 -4.97
C GLU A 131 -13.90 -19.87 -5.58
N ALA A 132 -14.18 -19.37 -6.80
CA ALA A 132 -13.36 -18.35 -7.44
C ALA A 132 -13.34 -17.05 -6.62
N ARG A 133 -14.45 -16.65 -5.98
CA ARG A 133 -14.51 -15.49 -5.10
C ARG A 133 -13.68 -15.67 -3.84
N ASN A 134 -13.68 -16.85 -3.22
CA ASN A 134 -12.85 -17.16 -2.07
C ASN A 134 -11.37 -17.20 -2.47
N SER A 135 -11.04 -17.80 -3.61
CA SER A 135 -9.68 -17.79 -4.15
C SER A 135 -9.18 -16.36 -4.40
N TRP A 136 -10.04 -15.50 -4.94
CA TRP A 136 -9.73 -14.07 -5.12
C TRP A 136 -9.50 -13.35 -3.78
N ALA A 137 -10.37 -13.60 -2.79
CA ALA A 137 -10.22 -13.00 -1.45
C ALA A 137 -8.91 -13.46 -0.78
N GLU A 138 -8.56 -14.74 -0.90
CA GLU A 138 -7.31 -15.29 -0.36
C GLU A 138 -6.07 -14.57 -0.88
N ARG A 139 -6.08 -14.09 -2.14
CA ARG A 139 -4.96 -13.33 -2.70
C ARG A 139 -4.61 -12.09 -1.88
N GLY A 140 -5.60 -11.41 -1.30
CA GLY A 140 -5.35 -10.26 -0.41
C GLY A 140 -4.57 -10.65 0.85
N PHE A 141 -4.89 -11.81 1.45
CA PHE A 141 -4.16 -12.34 2.60
C PHE A 141 -2.73 -12.77 2.24
N ARG A 142 -2.52 -13.18 0.98
CA ARG A 142 -1.19 -13.47 0.42
C ARG A 142 -0.49 -12.23 -0.16
N LEU A 143 -0.96 -11.02 0.14
CA LEU A 143 -0.35 -9.79 -0.38
C LEU A 143 -0.24 -9.79 -1.92
N PHE A 144 -1.24 -10.38 -2.59
CA PHE A 144 -1.31 -10.51 -4.05
C PHE A 144 -0.09 -11.20 -4.67
N ASP A 145 0.59 -12.04 -3.92
CA ASP A 145 1.80 -12.77 -4.28
C ASP A 145 3.00 -11.88 -4.65
N ALA A 146 3.01 -10.63 -4.17
CA ALA A 146 4.09 -9.67 -4.42
C ALA A 146 5.45 -10.20 -3.92
N PRO A 147 6.58 -9.86 -4.59
CA PRO A 147 7.93 -10.30 -4.20
C PRO A 147 8.46 -9.59 -2.96
N ALA A 148 7.88 -8.47 -2.57
CA ALA A 148 8.23 -7.74 -1.36
C ALA A 148 6.98 -7.17 -0.68
N ALA A 149 7.06 -6.95 0.63
CA ALA A 149 6.03 -6.25 1.41
C ALA A 149 6.69 -5.30 2.41
N ILE A 150 6.05 -4.16 2.61
CA ILE A 150 6.39 -3.17 3.64
C ILE A 150 5.21 -3.14 4.61
N PHE A 151 5.44 -3.53 5.86
CA PHE A 151 4.46 -3.43 6.93
C PHE A 151 4.67 -2.11 7.66
N LEU A 152 3.61 -1.32 7.80
CA LEU A 152 3.60 -0.07 8.54
C LEU A 152 3.14 -0.34 9.96
N CYS A 153 3.96 0.08 10.91
CA CYS A 153 3.75 -0.12 12.33
C CYS A 153 3.83 1.21 13.08
N VAL A 154 3.26 1.22 14.26
CA VAL A 154 3.32 2.33 15.21
C VAL A 154 3.52 1.80 16.62
N ASP A 155 4.20 2.56 17.47
CA ASP A 155 4.35 2.23 18.88
C ASP A 155 2.98 2.18 19.58
N SER A 156 2.74 1.14 20.38
CA SER A 156 1.44 0.91 21.04
C SER A 156 1.12 1.94 22.13
N SER A 157 2.12 2.69 22.60
CA SER A 157 1.93 3.78 23.57
C SER A 157 1.31 5.04 22.97
N LEU A 158 1.32 5.15 21.62
CA LEU A 158 0.78 6.31 20.95
C LEU A 158 -0.76 6.23 20.81
N SER A 159 -1.42 7.39 20.87
CA SER A 159 -2.84 7.52 20.56
C SER A 159 -3.12 7.12 19.10
N GLU A 160 -4.37 6.79 18.78
CA GLU A 160 -4.68 6.27 17.44
C GLU A 160 -4.72 7.36 16.37
N CYS A 161 -5.45 8.45 16.59
CA CYS A 161 -5.86 9.38 15.54
C CYS A 161 -4.69 10.08 14.83
N GLY A 162 -3.80 10.74 15.57
CA GLY A 162 -2.68 11.51 15.01
C GLY A 162 -1.70 10.61 14.23
N PRO A 163 -1.15 9.57 14.87
CA PRO A 163 -0.23 8.65 14.20
C PRO A 163 -0.80 7.99 12.95
N LEU A 164 -2.10 7.68 12.90
CA LEU A 164 -2.72 7.09 11.70
C LEU A 164 -2.74 8.05 10.51
N MET A 165 -2.97 9.35 10.74
CA MET A 165 -2.86 10.36 9.68
C MET A 165 -1.43 10.47 9.16
N ASP A 166 -0.45 10.50 10.05
CA ASP A 166 0.97 10.57 9.70
C ASP A 166 1.41 9.31 8.92
N LEU A 167 0.97 8.12 9.36
CA LEU A 167 1.22 6.87 8.63
C LEU A 167 0.56 6.88 7.24
N GLY A 168 -0.62 7.48 7.12
CA GLY A 168 -1.30 7.66 5.83
C GLY A 168 -0.48 8.52 4.87
N ALA A 169 0.14 9.60 5.36
CA ALA A 169 1.03 10.45 4.57
C ALA A 169 2.29 9.68 4.12
N ALA A 170 2.93 8.93 5.03
CA ALA A 170 4.09 8.11 4.70
C ALA A 170 3.73 6.99 3.70
N MET A 171 2.59 6.32 3.87
CA MET A 171 2.06 5.30 2.98
C MET A 171 1.89 5.82 1.55
N GLN A 172 1.23 6.97 1.37
CA GLN A 172 1.04 7.54 0.05
C GLN A 172 2.37 7.95 -0.58
N THR A 173 3.30 8.54 0.19
CA THR A 173 4.63 8.90 -0.28
C THR A 173 5.41 7.67 -0.76
N ILE A 174 5.36 6.55 -0.02
CA ILE A 174 5.92 5.25 -0.41
C ILE A 174 5.32 4.79 -1.74
N CYS A 175 4.00 4.86 -1.90
CA CYS A 175 3.33 4.43 -3.13
C CYS A 175 3.75 5.28 -4.35
N LEU A 176 3.87 6.60 -4.21
CA LEU A 176 4.30 7.49 -5.28
C LEU A 176 5.78 7.27 -5.65
N ALA A 177 6.65 7.16 -4.65
CA ALA A 177 8.06 6.85 -4.87
C ALA A 177 8.25 5.49 -5.56
N SER A 178 7.42 4.50 -5.23
CA SER A 178 7.44 3.20 -5.90
C SER A 178 7.13 3.33 -7.38
N VAL A 179 6.09 4.09 -7.74
CA VAL A 179 5.71 4.30 -9.15
C VAL A 179 6.83 5.00 -9.92
N SER A 180 7.47 6.01 -9.34
CA SER A 180 8.59 6.72 -10.01
C SER A 180 9.82 5.83 -10.25
N LEU A 181 9.93 4.71 -9.52
CA LEU A 181 10.97 3.70 -9.68
C LEU A 181 10.51 2.48 -10.50
N GLY A 182 9.38 2.59 -11.22
CA GLY A 182 8.83 1.51 -12.05
C GLY A 182 8.19 0.37 -11.27
N LEU A 183 7.96 0.53 -9.97
CA LEU A 183 7.30 -0.45 -9.13
C LEU A 183 5.78 -0.19 -9.05
N GLY A 184 5.03 -1.27 -8.84
CA GLY A 184 3.64 -1.23 -8.44
C GLY A 184 3.46 -1.50 -6.96
N THR A 185 2.37 -0.99 -6.40
CA THR A 185 2.01 -1.21 -5.00
C THR A 185 0.54 -1.58 -4.86
N CYS A 186 0.23 -2.34 -3.79
CA CYS A 186 -1.14 -2.49 -3.31
C CYS A 186 -1.18 -2.34 -1.80
N ILE A 187 -1.96 -1.38 -1.32
CA ILE A 187 -2.25 -1.23 0.12
C ILE A 187 -3.17 -2.37 0.53
N ALA A 188 -2.71 -3.24 1.42
CA ALA A 188 -3.35 -4.50 1.77
C ALA A 188 -3.58 -4.60 3.28
N THR A 189 -4.76 -4.20 3.75
CA THR A 189 -5.17 -4.41 5.15
C THR A 189 -5.39 -5.88 5.47
N GLN A 190 -5.82 -6.69 4.47
CA GLN A 190 -5.93 -8.14 4.62
C GLN A 190 -4.59 -8.81 4.95
N GLY A 191 -3.48 -8.25 4.48
CA GLY A 191 -2.13 -8.77 4.73
C GLY A 191 -1.71 -8.74 6.20
N VAL A 192 -2.38 -7.96 7.05
CA VAL A 192 -2.13 -7.83 8.49
C VAL A 192 -3.30 -8.35 9.34
N SER A 193 -4.25 -9.07 8.75
CA SER A 193 -5.42 -9.62 9.47
C SER A 193 -5.08 -10.64 10.54
N TYR A 194 -3.91 -11.26 10.45
CA TYR A 194 -3.37 -12.21 11.42
C TYR A 194 -2.02 -11.72 11.95
N PRO A 195 -1.99 -10.74 12.88
CA PRO A 195 -0.75 -10.12 13.36
C PRO A 195 0.25 -11.12 13.93
N GLY A 196 -0.23 -12.20 14.56
CA GLY A 196 0.59 -13.29 15.07
C GLY A 196 1.47 -13.94 14.01
N VAL A 197 0.95 -14.08 12.78
CA VAL A 197 1.72 -14.61 11.63
C VAL A 197 2.87 -13.68 11.29
N ILE A 198 2.59 -12.36 11.19
CA ILE A 198 3.61 -11.38 10.85
C ILE A 198 4.72 -11.38 11.92
N ARG A 199 4.34 -11.33 13.21
CA ARG A 199 5.29 -11.35 14.32
C ARG A 199 6.17 -12.60 14.34
N LYS A 200 5.56 -13.77 14.10
CA LYS A 200 6.26 -15.06 14.04
C LYS A 200 7.42 -15.07 13.03
N HIS A 201 7.21 -14.44 11.86
CA HIS A 201 8.16 -14.49 10.76
C HIS A 201 9.07 -13.27 10.65
N THR A 202 8.74 -12.17 11.33
CA THR A 202 9.51 -10.93 11.27
C THR A 202 10.22 -10.58 12.59
N GLY A 203 9.80 -11.19 13.69
CA GLY A 203 10.30 -10.81 15.03
C GLY A 203 9.75 -9.47 15.52
N LEU A 204 8.68 -8.94 14.90
CA LEU A 204 8.09 -7.65 15.33
C LEU A 204 7.62 -7.74 16.79
N PRO A 205 8.10 -6.84 17.68
CA PRO A 205 7.75 -6.84 19.10
C PRO A 205 6.25 -6.60 19.35
N GLN A 206 5.78 -6.98 20.56
CA GLN A 206 4.35 -6.84 20.93
C GLN A 206 3.94 -5.39 21.18
N ASP A 207 4.88 -4.50 21.50
CA ASP A 207 4.68 -3.08 21.67
C ASP A 207 4.57 -2.28 20.37
N LYS A 208 4.61 -2.96 19.21
CA LYS A 208 4.40 -2.36 17.89
C LYS A 208 3.09 -2.86 17.31
N ARG A 209 2.21 -1.92 16.94
CA ARG A 209 0.91 -2.23 16.33
C ARG A 209 1.01 -2.14 14.80
N LEU A 210 0.54 -3.18 14.11
CA LEU A 210 0.51 -3.29 12.65
C LEU A 210 -0.71 -2.55 12.10
N LEU A 211 -0.50 -1.51 11.29
CA LEU A 211 -1.58 -0.80 10.63
C LEU A 211 -2.02 -1.48 9.33
N LEU A 212 -1.08 -1.68 8.43
CA LEU A 212 -1.33 -2.26 7.11
C LEU A 212 -0.03 -2.79 6.50
N ALA A 213 -0.18 -3.52 5.39
CA ALA A 213 0.93 -3.88 4.53
C ALA A 213 0.81 -3.17 3.17
N ILE A 214 1.94 -2.85 2.57
CA ILE A 214 2.05 -2.46 1.17
C ILE A 214 2.74 -3.61 0.44
N ALA A 215 2.01 -4.29 -0.43
CA ALA A 215 2.57 -5.23 -1.38
C ALA A 215 3.35 -4.45 -2.44
N VAL A 216 4.59 -4.85 -2.74
CA VAL A 216 5.50 -4.12 -3.62
C VAL A 216 6.17 -5.06 -4.60
N GLY A 217 6.22 -4.68 -5.88
CA GLY A 217 6.89 -5.47 -6.92
C GLY A 217 6.76 -4.83 -8.28
N TYR A 218 7.32 -5.46 -9.30
CA TYR A 218 7.14 -5.04 -10.69
C TYR A 218 5.75 -5.45 -11.17
N PRO A 219 4.93 -4.53 -11.74
CA PRO A 219 3.59 -4.86 -12.20
C PRO A 219 3.60 -5.91 -13.32
N ASP A 220 2.74 -6.91 -13.20
CA ASP A 220 2.41 -7.77 -14.35
C ASP A 220 1.20 -7.16 -15.08
N TRP A 221 1.46 -6.47 -16.17
CA TRP A 221 0.41 -5.84 -16.98
C TRP A 221 -0.43 -6.83 -17.79
N SER A 222 -0.03 -8.10 -17.85
CA SER A 222 -0.86 -9.17 -18.40
C SER A 222 -1.96 -9.61 -17.44
N PHE A 223 -1.79 -9.35 -16.14
CA PHE A 223 -2.76 -9.71 -15.10
C PHE A 223 -4.01 -8.82 -15.18
N PRO A 224 -5.22 -9.39 -15.44
CA PRO A 224 -6.39 -8.59 -15.82
C PRO A 224 -6.81 -7.55 -14.77
N ALA A 225 -6.72 -7.87 -13.47
CA ALA A 225 -7.08 -6.95 -12.41
C ALA A 225 -6.20 -5.69 -12.35
N ASN A 226 -5.00 -5.70 -12.96
CA ASN A 226 -4.12 -4.53 -13.04
C ASN A 226 -4.59 -3.51 -14.11
N ARG A 227 -5.55 -3.88 -14.96
CA ARG A 227 -6.15 -2.99 -15.96
C ARG A 227 -7.36 -2.23 -15.43
N VAL A 228 -7.82 -2.55 -14.22
CA VAL A 228 -8.98 -1.90 -13.61
C VAL A 228 -8.58 -0.51 -13.14
N VAL A 229 -9.14 0.51 -13.79
CA VAL A 229 -8.98 1.92 -13.41
C VAL A 229 -10.21 2.34 -12.62
N THR A 230 -9.98 2.86 -11.41
CA THR A 230 -11.05 3.32 -10.53
C THR A 230 -11.36 4.80 -10.76
N GLU A 231 -12.63 5.11 -10.91
CA GLU A 231 -13.10 6.48 -10.96
C GLU A 231 -12.93 7.20 -9.61
N ARG A 232 -13.06 8.50 -9.62
CA ARG A 232 -13.13 9.37 -8.45
C ARG A 232 -14.47 10.10 -8.47
N GLU A 233 -14.93 10.52 -7.29
CA GLU A 233 -16.04 11.45 -7.20
C GLU A 233 -15.66 12.74 -7.90
N ASP A 234 -16.66 13.42 -8.45
CA ASP A 234 -16.49 14.77 -8.99
C ASP A 234 -15.93 15.69 -7.90
N LEU A 235 -15.00 16.55 -8.26
CA LEU A 235 -14.37 17.49 -7.34
C LEU A 235 -15.41 18.37 -6.64
N GLU A 236 -16.40 18.86 -7.38
CA GLU A 236 -17.47 19.70 -6.85
C GLU A 236 -18.37 18.96 -5.84
N ALA A 237 -18.49 17.62 -5.98
CA ALA A 237 -19.27 16.81 -5.04
C ALA A 237 -18.58 16.61 -3.69
N VAL A 238 -17.30 16.92 -3.59
CA VAL A 238 -16.48 16.70 -2.37
C VAL A 238 -15.78 17.95 -1.87
N THR A 239 -16.03 19.12 -2.52
CA THR A 239 -15.36 20.38 -2.21
C THR A 239 -16.41 21.48 -1.95
N SER A 240 -16.15 22.31 -0.98
CA SER A 240 -16.90 23.55 -0.75
C SER A 240 -15.90 24.71 -0.85
N TRP A 241 -16.15 25.62 -1.77
CA TRP A 241 -15.36 26.83 -1.96
C TRP A 241 -15.92 27.95 -1.10
N VAL A 242 -15.08 28.60 -0.28
CA VAL A 242 -15.49 29.73 0.57
C VAL A 242 -14.54 30.87 0.32
N ASP A 243 -15.04 31.98 -0.20
CA ASP A 243 -14.29 33.21 -0.50
C ASP A 243 -13.04 33.00 -1.37
N VAL A 244 -13.07 32.00 -2.25
CA VAL A 244 -11.98 31.72 -3.21
C VAL A 244 -12.29 32.50 -4.48
N PRO A 245 -11.41 33.42 -4.93
CA PRO A 245 -11.65 34.15 -6.16
C PRO A 245 -11.65 33.20 -7.36
N GLU A 246 -12.64 33.35 -8.23
CA GLU A 246 -12.61 32.72 -9.55
C GLU A 246 -11.51 33.41 -10.37
N GLN A 247 -10.58 32.61 -10.94
CA GLN A 247 -9.57 33.17 -11.83
C GLN A 247 -10.24 33.67 -13.10
N GLU A 248 -9.88 34.89 -13.48
CA GLU A 248 -10.18 35.45 -14.81
C GLU A 248 -9.48 34.70 -15.92
#